data_aa2cfcb5987176ffb88859ea49f59bb5
#
_entry.id   aa2cfcb5987176ffb88859ea49f59bb5
#
_cell.length_a   1.000
_cell.length_b   1.000
_cell.length_c   1.000
_cell.angle_alpha   90.00
_cell.angle_beta   90.00
_cell.angle_gamma   90.00
#
_symmetry.space_group_name_H-M   'P 1'
#
loop_
_entity.id
_entity.type
_entity.pdbx_description
1 polymer ?
#
loop_
_entity_poly.entity_id
_entity_poly.type
_entity_poly.pdbx_seq_one_letter_code
_entity_poly.pdbx_strand_id
1 'polypeptide(L)'
;PYRFLYCWFSHTCVSAAEVFGGFFILSSEVRCVEDEFFMREALRIARNAEGRTAPNPMVGAVIVKDGRIVAEGWHRKAGTAHAEIHALKMAGELARGATLYVTLEPCAHYGRTGPCAKAVAESGIQRVVAAMRDPNPLVAGKGMKILEDAGVEVKVGVLADEAQKLNEVFLKWVVTKCPFVVLKTAMSLDGKIATRSGASQWITGEAARHCVHKLRDIYAGILVGIGTVLADDPSLTTRLPGGSGKNPVRIILDSKARTPLTAKVLTDGAAETIIAATQNAPKTRIERLKAAGAVVLVCGREKVDLAALMKMLGEREISSVFVEGGGRVNFSFLRAGLVDKIHAFLAPKLIGGRDALTPVEGEGFADLADAVELEHIKTEILGSDLHLSAYVKTCRKEGADVHRNY
;
A
#
# COMPACT_ATOMS: atom_id res chain seq x y z
N PRO A 1 8.01 26.28 -29.08
CA PRO A 1 7.10 27.24 -28.52
C PRO A 1 5.68 26.70 -28.61
N TYR A 2 5.23 25.96 -27.61
CA TYR A 2 3.82 25.58 -27.49
C TYR A 2 3.22 26.37 -26.36
N ARG A 3 2.35 27.33 -26.74
CA ARG A 3 1.53 28.12 -25.83
C ARG A 3 0.43 27.21 -25.27
N PHE A 4 0.36 27.10 -23.96
CA PHE A 4 -0.79 26.57 -23.23
C PHE A 4 -1.98 27.51 -23.45
N LEU A 5 -3.04 27.00 -24.04
CA LEU A 5 -4.36 27.66 -24.05
C LEU A 5 -5.08 27.28 -22.75
N TYR A 6 -5.09 28.20 -21.80
CA TYR A 6 -6.07 28.21 -20.72
C TYR A 6 -7.41 28.64 -21.32
N CYS A 7 -8.32 27.69 -21.44
CA CYS A 7 -9.72 28.02 -21.71
C CYS A 7 -10.41 28.40 -20.40
N TRP A 8 -10.58 29.69 -20.20
CA TRP A 8 -11.50 30.26 -19.22
C TRP A 8 -12.93 29.94 -19.65
N PHE A 9 -13.62 29.06 -18.94
CA PHE A 9 -15.08 28.94 -19.03
C PHE A 9 -15.71 29.96 -18.10
N SER A 10 -15.96 31.17 -18.64
CA SER A 10 -16.88 32.11 -18.06
C SER A 10 -18.31 31.70 -18.40
N HIS A 11 -19.14 31.59 -17.34
CA HIS A 11 -20.60 31.83 -17.29
C HIS A 11 -21.31 31.94 -18.64
N THR A 12 -21.83 30.80 -19.17
CA THR A 12 -23.10 30.66 -19.92
C THR A 12 -23.17 29.25 -20.48
N CYS A 13 -23.51 28.26 -19.67
CA CYS A 13 -24.20 27.07 -20.16
C CYS A 13 -25.69 27.29 -20.00
N VAL A 14 -26.24 28.14 -20.87
CA VAL A 14 -27.68 28.22 -21.10
C VAL A 14 -28.00 27.28 -22.25
N SER A 15 -28.75 26.22 -21.94
CA SER A 15 -29.69 25.49 -22.78
C SER A 15 -29.37 25.43 -24.29
N ALA A 16 -28.60 24.44 -24.69
CA ALA A 16 -28.69 23.81 -25.99
C ALA A 16 -29.48 22.49 -25.90
N ALA A 17 -30.59 22.49 -25.21
CA ALA A 17 -31.38 21.29 -24.89
C ALA A 17 -32.81 21.36 -25.42
N GLU A 18 -33.03 22.16 -26.48
CA GLU A 18 -34.26 22.11 -27.24
C GLU A 18 -33.86 21.92 -28.70
N VAL A 19 -33.79 20.70 -29.14
CA VAL A 19 -34.19 20.16 -30.46
C VAL A 19 -33.55 18.76 -30.61
N PHE A 20 -34.42 17.78 -30.88
CA PHE A 20 -34.20 16.36 -31.22
C PHE A 20 -34.16 15.31 -30.12
N GLY A 21 -35.10 14.39 -30.24
CA GLY A 21 -35.40 13.13 -29.53
C GLY A 21 -34.27 12.18 -29.13
N GLY A 22 -33.18 12.71 -28.52
CA GLY A 22 -32.04 11.96 -27.99
C GLY A 22 -31.74 12.25 -26.50
N PHE A 23 -32.71 12.72 -25.75
CA PHE A 23 -32.55 13.36 -24.43
C PHE A 23 -32.04 12.46 -23.28
N PHE A 24 -32.12 11.14 -23.43
CA PHE A 24 -31.73 10.22 -22.33
C PHE A 24 -30.24 9.79 -22.36
N ILE A 25 -29.61 9.77 -23.52
CA ILE A 25 -28.22 9.29 -23.65
C ILE A 25 -27.22 10.37 -23.21
N LEU A 26 -27.45 11.62 -23.62
CA LEU A 26 -26.56 12.76 -23.24
C LEU A 26 -26.57 13.06 -21.73
N SER A 27 -27.68 12.85 -21.02
CA SER A 27 -27.76 13.09 -19.58
C SER A 27 -27.02 12.04 -18.76
N SER A 28 -26.94 10.80 -19.23
CA SER A 28 -26.18 9.72 -18.56
C SER A 28 -24.67 9.85 -18.77
N GLU A 29 -24.23 10.29 -19.94
CA GLU A 29 -22.82 10.52 -20.22
C GLU A 29 -22.26 11.74 -19.46
N VAL A 30 -23.01 12.84 -19.40
CA VAL A 30 -22.62 14.03 -18.61
C VAL A 30 -22.53 13.68 -17.11
N ARG A 31 -23.50 12.95 -16.56
CA ARG A 31 -23.45 12.48 -15.17
C ARG A 31 -22.26 11.53 -14.90
N CYS A 32 -21.88 10.72 -15.88
CA CYS A 32 -20.73 9.82 -15.73
C CYS A 32 -19.41 10.60 -15.62
N VAL A 33 -19.23 11.62 -16.45
CA VAL A 33 -18.03 12.48 -16.42
C VAL A 33 -17.95 13.29 -15.11
N GLU A 34 -19.10 13.78 -14.60
CA GLU A 34 -19.17 14.47 -13.30
C GLU A 34 -18.85 13.52 -12.14
N ASP A 35 -19.41 12.30 -12.12
CA ASP A 35 -19.15 11.31 -11.10
C ASP A 35 -17.64 10.93 -11.03
N GLU A 36 -16.99 10.77 -12.19
CA GLU A 36 -15.56 10.50 -12.22
C GLU A 36 -14.73 11.67 -11.69
N PHE A 37 -15.11 12.92 -12.04
CA PHE A 37 -14.39 14.10 -11.55
C PHE A 37 -14.40 14.16 -10.00
N PHE A 38 -15.58 14.07 -9.40
CA PHE A 38 -15.70 14.14 -7.93
C PHE A 38 -15.11 12.91 -7.23
N MET A 39 -15.17 11.73 -7.86
CA MET A 39 -14.50 10.55 -7.34
C MET A 39 -12.97 10.68 -7.39
N ARG A 40 -12.38 11.29 -8.43
CA ARG A 40 -10.93 11.61 -8.45
C ARG A 40 -10.55 12.54 -7.31
N GLU A 41 -11.39 13.53 -6.98
CA GLU A 41 -11.16 14.39 -5.82
C GLU A 41 -11.21 13.58 -4.50
N ALA A 42 -12.18 12.68 -4.32
CA ALA A 42 -12.24 11.80 -3.17
C ALA A 42 -10.99 10.91 -3.07
N LEU A 43 -10.52 10.33 -4.18
CA LEU A 43 -9.28 9.54 -4.25
C LEU A 43 -8.04 10.38 -3.94
N ARG A 44 -7.98 11.62 -4.42
CA ARG A 44 -6.89 12.57 -4.11
C ARG A 44 -6.82 12.87 -2.62
N ILE A 45 -7.96 13.13 -1.99
CA ILE A 45 -8.06 13.43 -0.55
C ILE A 45 -7.69 12.20 0.29
N ALA A 46 -8.10 11.00 -0.11
CA ALA A 46 -7.73 9.76 0.57
C ALA A 46 -6.20 9.59 0.71
N ARG A 47 -5.42 10.02 -0.28
CA ARG A 47 -3.94 9.98 -0.27
C ARG A 47 -3.29 10.80 0.84
N ASN A 48 -3.99 11.77 1.44
CA ASN A 48 -3.48 12.53 2.60
C ASN A 48 -3.19 11.62 3.81
N ALA A 49 -3.74 10.41 3.81
CA ALA A 49 -3.55 9.43 4.87
C ALA A 49 -2.52 8.33 4.52
N GLU A 50 -1.76 8.49 3.43
CA GLU A 50 -0.79 7.49 2.99
C GLU A 50 0.20 7.14 4.11
N GLY A 51 0.38 5.84 4.37
CA GLY A 51 1.22 5.33 5.46
C GLY A 51 0.67 5.53 6.88
N ARG A 52 -0.52 6.12 7.08
CA ARG A 52 -1.04 6.49 8.41
C ARG A 52 -2.24 5.66 8.88
N THR A 53 -2.97 5.03 7.96
CA THR A 53 -4.21 4.30 8.29
C THR A 53 -4.04 2.83 8.60
N ALA A 54 -2.91 2.22 8.28
CA ALA A 54 -2.70 0.79 8.48
C ALA A 54 -3.12 0.32 9.89
N PRO A 55 -3.83 -0.81 10.02
CA PRO A 55 -4.23 -1.74 8.97
C PRO A 55 -5.49 -1.34 8.19
N ASN A 56 -6.14 -0.19 8.50
CA ASN A 56 -7.34 0.29 7.85
C ASN A 56 -7.07 0.82 6.43
N PRO A 57 -8.10 0.88 5.55
CA PRO A 57 -7.97 1.46 4.22
C PRO A 57 -7.79 2.98 4.26
N MET A 58 -7.21 3.52 3.21
CA MET A 58 -7.27 4.95 2.90
C MET A 58 -8.63 5.25 2.27
N VAL A 59 -9.43 6.06 2.94
CA VAL A 59 -10.77 6.46 2.46
C VAL A 59 -10.84 7.97 2.39
N GLY A 60 -11.38 8.47 1.29
CA GLY A 60 -11.73 9.86 1.07
C GLY A 60 -13.21 10.00 0.74
N ALA A 61 -13.79 11.08 1.18
CA ALA A 61 -15.19 11.42 0.98
C ALA A 61 -15.34 12.89 0.58
N VAL A 62 -16.16 13.15 -0.43
CA VAL A 62 -16.49 14.50 -0.92
C VAL A 62 -17.99 14.64 -1.00
N ILE A 63 -18.55 15.72 -0.41
CA ILE A 63 -19.98 16.05 -0.49
C ILE A 63 -20.15 17.18 -1.51
N VAL A 64 -21.02 16.93 -2.47
CA VAL A 64 -21.30 17.84 -3.60
C VAL A 64 -22.77 18.27 -3.57
N LYS A 65 -23.01 19.57 -3.65
CA LYS A 65 -24.33 20.16 -3.77
C LYS A 65 -24.34 21.19 -4.89
N ASP A 66 -25.31 21.12 -5.79
CA ASP A 66 -25.46 22.03 -6.93
C ASP A 66 -24.18 22.15 -7.76
N GLY A 67 -23.52 20.98 -8.04
CA GLY A 67 -22.30 20.89 -8.82
C GLY A 67 -21.04 21.43 -8.11
N ARG A 68 -21.09 21.75 -6.80
CA ARG A 68 -19.97 22.30 -6.05
C ARG A 68 -19.61 21.41 -4.87
N ILE A 69 -18.33 21.23 -4.61
CA ILE A 69 -17.84 20.59 -3.40
C ILE A 69 -18.13 21.49 -2.21
N VAL A 70 -18.91 21.01 -1.27
CA VAL A 70 -19.29 21.74 -0.04
C VAL A 70 -18.56 21.19 1.19
N ALA A 71 -18.05 19.96 1.13
CA ALA A 71 -17.27 19.38 2.22
C ALA A 71 -16.35 18.25 1.74
N GLU A 72 -15.26 18.04 2.50
CA GLU A 72 -14.26 17.01 2.28
C GLU A 72 -13.93 16.30 3.58
N GLY A 73 -13.59 15.01 3.48
CA GLY A 73 -13.15 14.22 4.63
C GLY A 73 -12.25 13.08 4.19
N TRP A 74 -11.32 12.68 5.06
CA TRP A 74 -10.54 11.46 4.87
C TRP A 74 -10.30 10.74 6.19
N HIS A 75 -10.10 9.44 6.12
CA HIS A 75 -9.74 8.64 7.29
C HIS A 75 -8.28 8.92 7.67
N ARG A 76 -8.06 9.57 8.81
CA ARG A 76 -6.75 10.08 9.19
C ARG A 76 -5.83 9.04 9.80
N LYS A 77 -6.38 8.15 10.63
CA LYS A 77 -5.63 7.14 11.40
C LYS A 77 -6.58 6.06 11.90
N ALA A 78 -6.11 4.81 11.97
CA ALA A 78 -6.85 3.71 12.58
C ALA A 78 -7.39 4.09 13.98
N GLY A 79 -8.67 3.78 14.22
CA GLY A 79 -9.37 4.08 15.47
C GLY A 79 -9.90 5.51 15.62
N THR A 80 -9.76 6.36 14.59
CA THR A 80 -10.39 7.70 14.53
C THR A 80 -11.63 7.67 13.63
N ALA A 81 -12.36 8.79 13.55
CA ALA A 81 -13.54 8.93 12.69
C ALA A 81 -13.19 8.61 11.22
N HIS A 82 -14.14 8.03 10.50
CA HIS A 82 -14.04 7.71 9.09
C HIS A 82 -14.23 8.96 8.21
N ALA A 83 -13.90 8.85 6.92
CA ALA A 83 -13.95 9.93 5.96
C ALA A 83 -15.34 10.58 5.86
N GLU A 84 -16.37 9.75 5.81
CA GLU A 84 -17.77 10.15 5.70
C GLU A 84 -18.18 11.03 6.89
N ILE A 85 -17.78 10.65 8.10
CA ILE A 85 -18.10 11.40 9.32
C ILE A 85 -17.39 12.76 9.33
N HIS A 86 -16.15 12.83 8.84
CA HIS A 86 -15.45 14.11 8.68
C HIS A 86 -16.15 15.01 7.65
N ALA A 87 -16.52 14.46 6.49
CA ALA A 87 -17.22 15.19 5.45
C ALA A 87 -18.62 15.68 5.91
N LEU A 88 -19.41 14.81 6.55
CA LEU A 88 -20.74 15.17 7.07
C LEU A 88 -20.65 16.26 8.14
N LYS A 89 -19.69 16.14 9.06
CA LYS A 89 -19.49 17.16 10.09
C LYS A 89 -19.10 18.53 9.51
N MET A 90 -18.32 18.53 8.42
CA MET A 90 -17.93 19.75 7.72
C MET A 90 -19.09 20.35 6.93
N ALA A 91 -19.92 19.51 6.27
CA ALA A 91 -21.05 19.95 5.46
C ALA A 91 -22.17 20.54 6.29
N GLY A 92 -22.43 19.98 7.49
CA GLY A 92 -23.58 20.38 8.30
C GLY A 92 -24.90 20.28 7.52
N GLU A 93 -25.72 21.32 7.54
CA GLU A 93 -26.98 21.36 6.82
C GLU A 93 -26.87 21.31 5.28
N LEU A 94 -25.71 21.62 4.73
CA LEU A 94 -25.47 21.51 3.29
C LEU A 94 -25.47 20.05 2.80
N ALA A 95 -25.39 19.08 3.70
CA ALA A 95 -25.50 17.66 3.36
C ALA A 95 -26.89 17.29 2.83
N ARG A 96 -27.97 18.00 3.26
CA ARG A 96 -29.33 17.70 2.82
C ARG A 96 -29.50 17.90 1.32
N GLY A 97 -29.98 16.85 0.64
CA GLY A 97 -30.17 16.83 -0.82
C GLY A 97 -28.88 16.79 -1.63
N ALA A 98 -27.70 16.62 -0.99
CA ALA A 98 -26.41 16.54 -1.64
C ALA A 98 -26.08 15.12 -2.11
N THR A 99 -25.01 14.98 -2.90
CA THR A 99 -24.40 13.72 -3.30
C THR A 99 -23.09 13.52 -2.52
N LEU A 100 -22.92 12.33 -1.92
CA LEU A 100 -21.68 11.90 -1.30
C LEU A 100 -20.89 11.01 -2.28
N TYR A 101 -19.66 11.37 -2.57
CA TYR A 101 -18.68 10.54 -3.26
C TYR A 101 -17.71 9.97 -2.24
N VAL A 102 -17.54 8.65 -2.21
CA VAL A 102 -16.68 7.96 -1.24
C VAL A 102 -15.88 6.86 -1.93
N THR A 103 -14.60 6.74 -1.59
CA THR A 103 -13.71 5.81 -2.29
C THR A 103 -13.90 4.34 -1.90
N LEU A 104 -14.64 4.06 -0.83
CA LEU A 104 -14.97 2.72 -0.35
C LEU A 104 -16.39 2.72 0.23
N GLU A 105 -17.09 1.59 0.15
CA GLU A 105 -18.38 1.37 0.76
C GLU A 105 -18.44 1.86 2.22
N PRO A 106 -19.41 2.72 2.62
CA PRO A 106 -19.60 3.13 4.00
C PRO A 106 -19.86 1.94 4.92
N CYS A 107 -19.14 1.87 6.03
CA CYS A 107 -19.21 0.72 6.93
C CYS A 107 -20.61 0.52 7.55
N ALA A 108 -20.99 -0.78 7.74
CA ALA A 108 -22.27 -1.20 8.30
C ALA A 108 -22.19 -1.71 9.74
N HIS A 109 -20.98 -1.87 10.29
CA HIS A 109 -20.77 -2.47 11.61
C HIS A 109 -20.51 -1.41 12.69
N TYR A 110 -20.88 -1.76 13.91
CA TYR A 110 -20.52 -0.97 15.09
C TYR A 110 -19.08 -1.27 15.47
N GLY A 111 -18.21 -0.29 15.28
CA GLY A 111 -16.85 -0.31 15.80
C GLY A 111 -16.72 0.60 17.03
N ARG A 112 -15.69 1.41 17.09
CA ARG A 112 -15.54 2.46 18.10
C ARG A 112 -16.52 3.62 17.91
N THR A 113 -17.05 3.79 16.70
CA THR A 113 -18.11 4.71 16.30
C THR A 113 -19.24 3.91 15.66
N GLY A 114 -20.45 4.49 15.58
CA GLY A 114 -21.56 3.87 14.87
C GLY A 114 -21.28 3.72 13.37
N PRO A 115 -22.07 2.89 12.64
CA PRO A 115 -21.86 2.64 11.20
C PRO A 115 -22.00 3.92 10.38
N CYS A 116 -21.04 4.18 9.50
CA CYS A 116 -21.07 5.37 8.63
C CYS A 116 -22.30 5.38 7.71
N ALA A 117 -22.71 4.20 7.20
CA ALA A 117 -23.90 4.09 6.36
C ALA A 117 -25.16 4.64 7.05
N LYS A 118 -25.33 4.39 8.35
CA LYS A 118 -26.44 4.94 9.14
C LYS A 118 -26.34 6.46 9.29
N ALA A 119 -25.16 6.97 9.63
CA ALA A 119 -24.94 8.42 9.75
C ALA A 119 -25.17 9.15 8.42
N VAL A 120 -24.78 8.56 7.29
CA VAL A 120 -25.04 9.09 5.94
C VAL A 120 -26.55 9.09 5.65
N ALA A 121 -27.27 8.00 5.94
CA ALA A 121 -28.71 7.91 5.74
C ALA A 121 -29.48 8.98 6.57
N GLU A 122 -29.05 9.20 7.82
CA GLU A 122 -29.69 10.18 8.74
C GLU A 122 -29.33 11.63 8.41
N SER A 123 -28.28 11.89 7.63
CA SER A 123 -27.82 13.25 7.29
C SER A 123 -28.66 13.97 6.24
N GLY A 124 -29.57 13.27 5.55
CA GLY A 124 -30.36 13.80 4.44
C GLY A 124 -29.60 13.83 3.10
N ILE A 125 -28.47 13.15 2.97
CA ILE A 125 -27.81 12.86 1.67
C ILE A 125 -28.82 12.14 0.77
N GLN A 126 -28.95 12.59 -0.46
CA GLN A 126 -29.90 12.03 -1.43
C GLN A 126 -29.28 10.93 -2.29
N ARG A 127 -27.98 11.02 -2.56
CA ARG A 127 -27.25 10.11 -3.45
C ARG A 127 -25.87 9.77 -2.87
N VAL A 128 -25.46 8.50 -2.99
CA VAL A 128 -24.12 8.03 -2.65
C VAL A 128 -23.49 7.38 -3.87
N VAL A 129 -22.30 7.84 -4.24
CA VAL A 129 -21.47 7.24 -5.27
C VAL A 129 -20.22 6.66 -4.61
N ALA A 130 -20.06 5.34 -4.66
CA ALA A 130 -18.90 4.66 -4.12
C ALA A 130 -18.00 4.12 -5.23
N ALA A 131 -16.68 4.23 -5.04
CA ALA A 131 -15.75 3.70 -6.01
C ALA A 131 -15.77 2.16 -6.03
N MET A 132 -15.84 1.52 -4.86
CA MET A 132 -15.85 0.08 -4.76
C MET A 132 -16.61 -0.40 -3.52
N ARG A 133 -17.03 -1.67 -3.53
CA ARG A 133 -17.55 -2.36 -2.34
C ARG A 133 -16.42 -2.71 -1.38
N ASP A 134 -16.77 -2.86 -0.10
CA ASP A 134 -15.80 -3.38 0.87
C ASP A 134 -15.58 -4.89 0.61
N PRO A 135 -14.33 -5.34 0.38
CA PRO A 135 -14.03 -6.75 0.13
C PRO A 135 -14.14 -7.62 1.39
N ASN A 136 -14.26 -7.02 2.57
CA ASN A 136 -14.44 -7.76 3.81
C ASN A 136 -15.79 -8.51 3.79
N PRO A 137 -15.82 -9.86 3.81
CA PRO A 137 -17.07 -10.62 3.77
C PRO A 137 -18.06 -10.29 4.89
N LEU A 138 -17.58 -9.72 5.99
CA LEU A 138 -18.42 -9.28 7.10
C LEU A 138 -19.19 -7.98 6.80
N VAL A 139 -18.73 -7.20 5.82
CA VAL A 139 -19.26 -5.85 5.48
C VAL A 139 -19.91 -5.83 4.10
N ALA A 140 -19.34 -6.52 3.14
CA ALA A 140 -19.65 -6.47 1.71
C ALA A 140 -21.13 -6.28 1.38
N GLY A 141 -21.50 -5.14 0.81
CA GLY A 141 -22.85 -4.79 0.37
C GLY A 141 -23.82 -4.37 1.49
N LYS A 142 -23.50 -4.57 2.77
CA LYS A 142 -24.40 -4.24 3.89
C LYS A 142 -24.55 -2.73 4.10
N GLY A 143 -23.47 -1.97 3.88
CA GLY A 143 -23.49 -0.51 3.95
C GLY A 143 -24.39 0.09 2.86
N MET A 144 -24.23 -0.41 1.63
CA MET A 144 -25.08 0.01 0.51
C MET A 144 -26.54 -0.31 0.75
N LYS A 145 -26.83 -1.52 1.26
CA LYS A 145 -28.21 -1.91 1.58
C LYS A 145 -28.85 -0.99 2.63
N ILE A 146 -28.14 -0.59 3.68
CA ILE A 146 -28.64 0.37 4.67
C ILE A 146 -29.04 1.70 4.01
N LEU A 147 -28.25 2.18 3.05
CA LEU A 147 -28.50 3.42 2.31
C LEU A 147 -29.74 3.27 1.39
N GLU A 148 -29.83 2.18 0.62
CA GLU A 148 -30.96 1.88 -0.26
C GLU A 148 -32.26 1.72 0.53
N ASP A 149 -32.24 0.99 1.65
CA ASP A 149 -33.39 0.79 2.54
C ASP A 149 -33.86 2.12 3.16
N ALA A 150 -32.97 3.12 3.28
CA ALA A 150 -33.29 4.48 3.71
C ALA A 150 -33.75 5.43 2.57
N GLY A 151 -33.86 4.93 1.34
CA GLY A 151 -34.27 5.70 0.17
C GLY A 151 -33.18 6.56 -0.47
N VAL A 152 -31.90 6.31 -0.15
CA VAL A 152 -30.75 6.98 -0.76
C VAL A 152 -30.44 6.31 -2.10
N GLU A 153 -30.27 7.09 -3.19
CA GLU A 153 -29.80 6.58 -4.47
C GLU A 153 -28.34 6.10 -4.33
N VAL A 154 -28.03 4.86 -4.74
CA VAL A 154 -26.69 4.29 -4.63
C VAL A 154 -26.12 3.92 -6.00
N LYS A 155 -24.91 4.38 -6.31
CA LYS A 155 -24.12 3.98 -7.48
C LYS A 155 -22.75 3.46 -7.01
N VAL A 156 -22.29 2.33 -7.57
CA VAL A 156 -21.00 1.71 -7.25
C VAL A 156 -20.20 1.47 -8.51
N GLY A 157 -18.87 1.52 -8.42
CA GLY A 157 -17.96 1.14 -9.49
C GLY A 157 -17.28 2.31 -10.21
N VAL A 158 -17.49 3.55 -9.75
CA VAL A 158 -16.86 4.73 -10.37
C VAL A 158 -15.39 4.79 -9.98
N LEU A 159 -14.49 4.63 -10.96
CA LEU A 159 -13.03 4.55 -10.79
C LEU A 159 -12.60 3.42 -9.81
N ALA A 160 -13.24 2.26 -9.92
CA ALA A 160 -12.98 1.12 -9.05
C ALA A 160 -11.51 0.68 -9.09
N ASP A 161 -10.89 0.60 -10.27
CA ASP A 161 -9.49 0.19 -10.43
C ASP A 161 -8.52 1.15 -9.72
N GLU A 162 -8.81 2.46 -9.76
CA GLU A 162 -7.99 3.46 -9.07
C GLU A 162 -8.14 3.32 -7.54
N ALA A 163 -9.35 3.05 -7.05
CA ALA A 163 -9.63 2.82 -5.63
C ALA A 163 -8.99 1.52 -5.11
N GLN A 164 -9.06 0.44 -5.90
CA GLN A 164 -8.40 -0.84 -5.60
C GLN A 164 -6.88 -0.64 -5.51
N LYS A 165 -6.29 0.05 -6.48
CA LYS A 165 -4.87 0.34 -6.50
C LYS A 165 -4.42 1.21 -5.33
N LEU A 166 -5.24 2.18 -4.92
CA LEU A 166 -4.99 3.00 -3.73
C LEU A 166 -4.92 2.15 -2.47
N ASN A 167 -5.77 1.12 -2.38
CA ASN A 167 -5.96 0.28 -1.20
C ASN A 167 -5.40 -1.15 -1.36
N GLU A 168 -4.45 -1.39 -2.30
CA GLU A 168 -3.90 -2.72 -2.61
C GLU A 168 -3.41 -3.48 -1.37
N VAL A 169 -2.78 -2.77 -0.44
CA VAL A 169 -2.30 -3.32 0.83
C VAL A 169 -3.45 -3.83 1.71
N PHE A 170 -4.45 -2.98 1.90
CA PHE A 170 -5.64 -3.31 2.70
C PHE A 170 -6.40 -4.48 2.08
N LEU A 171 -6.63 -4.45 0.77
CA LEU A 171 -7.39 -5.46 0.03
C LEU A 171 -6.77 -6.85 0.21
N LYS A 172 -5.47 -6.98 0.00
CA LYS A 172 -4.78 -8.25 0.22
C LYS A 172 -4.89 -8.70 1.67
N TRP A 173 -4.57 -7.82 2.61
CA TRP A 173 -4.52 -8.19 4.03
C TRP A 173 -5.89 -8.55 4.60
N VAL A 174 -6.95 -7.82 4.25
CA VAL A 174 -8.29 -8.07 4.79
C VAL A 174 -8.85 -9.42 4.35
N VAL A 175 -8.52 -9.85 3.11
CA VAL A 175 -9.00 -11.11 2.53
C VAL A 175 -8.12 -12.29 2.95
N THR A 176 -6.79 -12.15 2.86
CA THR A 176 -5.86 -13.27 3.04
C THR A 176 -5.28 -13.38 4.45
N LYS A 177 -5.39 -12.32 5.24
CA LYS A 177 -4.69 -12.14 6.52
C LYS A 177 -3.17 -12.28 6.41
N CYS A 178 -2.63 -12.07 5.21
CA CYS A 178 -1.19 -12.01 4.96
C CYS A 178 -0.79 -10.60 4.51
N PRO A 179 0.42 -10.13 4.85
CA PRO A 179 0.93 -8.85 4.40
C PRO A 179 1.03 -8.74 2.87
N PHE A 180 0.88 -7.53 2.36
CA PHE A 180 1.30 -7.17 1.01
C PHE A 180 2.83 -7.04 0.99
N VAL A 181 3.50 -7.83 0.17
CA VAL A 181 4.96 -7.93 0.16
C VAL A 181 5.54 -7.15 -1.01
N VAL A 182 6.37 -6.17 -0.68
CA VAL A 182 7.07 -5.32 -1.64
C VAL A 182 8.55 -5.60 -1.60
N LEU A 183 9.11 -6.05 -2.71
CA LEU A 183 10.53 -6.31 -2.85
C LEU A 183 11.24 -5.07 -3.40
N LYS A 184 12.30 -4.61 -2.71
CA LYS A 184 13.13 -3.51 -3.20
C LYS A 184 14.52 -3.99 -3.56
N THR A 185 15.01 -3.57 -4.73
CA THR A 185 16.41 -3.71 -5.12
C THR A 185 17.01 -2.34 -5.44
N ALA A 186 18.31 -2.19 -5.18
CA ALA A 186 19.10 -1.04 -5.63
C ALA A 186 20.42 -1.55 -6.16
N MET A 187 20.70 -1.31 -7.44
CA MET A 187 21.82 -1.94 -8.16
C MET A 187 22.44 -1.00 -9.19
N SER A 188 23.63 -1.34 -9.63
CA SER A 188 24.24 -0.76 -10.82
C SER A 188 23.53 -1.21 -12.09
N LEU A 189 23.81 -0.58 -13.22
CA LEU A 189 23.24 -0.94 -14.53
C LEU A 189 23.54 -2.38 -14.93
N ASP A 190 24.71 -2.90 -14.52
CA ASP A 190 25.12 -4.30 -14.72
C ASP A 190 24.68 -5.25 -13.58
N GLY A 191 23.70 -4.83 -12.76
CA GLY A 191 23.03 -5.69 -11.78
C GLY A 191 23.86 -6.01 -10.53
N LYS A 192 24.74 -5.12 -10.06
CA LYS A 192 25.54 -5.33 -8.86
C LYS A 192 25.05 -4.51 -7.68
N ILE A 193 24.97 -5.13 -6.49
CA ILE A 193 24.58 -4.47 -5.22
C ILE A 193 25.76 -4.17 -4.31
N ALA A 194 26.95 -4.61 -4.67
CA ALA A 194 28.22 -4.31 -4.01
C ALA A 194 29.38 -4.52 -4.98
N THR A 195 30.54 -3.95 -4.67
CA THR A 195 31.81 -4.26 -5.34
C THR A 195 32.31 -5.65 -4.94
N ARG A 196 33.37 -6.15 -5.58
CA ARG A 196 34.02 -7.39 -5.22
C ARG A 196 34.54 -7.42 -3.77
N SER A 197 34.88 -6.27 -3.20
CA SER A 197 35.29 -6.12 -1.80
C SER A 197 34.15 -5.97 -0.81
N GLY A 198 32.87 -5.96 -1.28
CA GLY A 198 31.70 -5.78 -0.44
C GLY A 198 31.27 -4.32 -0.21
N ALA A 199 31.97 -3.34 -0.79
CA ALA A 199 31.54 -1.94 -0.66
C ALA A 199 30.23 -1.69 -1.43
N SER A 200 29.19 -1.22 -0.72
CA SER A 200 27.84 -1.02 -1.26
C SER A 200 27.31 0.42 -1.16
N GLN A 201 28.02 1.29 -0.45
CA GLN A 201 27.59 2.69 -0.21
C GLN A 201 28.43 3.66 -1.06
N TRP A 202 27.83 4.49 -1.94
CA TRP A 202 26.43 4.51 -2.33
C TRP A 202 26.33 4.14 -3.82
N ILE A 203 25.52 3.12 -4.12
CA ILE A 203 25.30 2.72 -5.52
C ILE A 203 24.35 3.75 -6.17
N THR A 204 23.18 3.98 -5.59
CA THR A 204 22.17 4.91 -6.09
C THR A 204 22.33 6.31 -5.50
N GLY A 205 21.82 7.31 -6.21
CA GLY A 205 21.87 8.72 -5.85
C GLY A 205 20.92 9.09 -4.70
N GLU A 206 20.97 10.36 -4.31
CA GLU A 206 20.20 10.88 -3.17
C GLU A 206 18.68 10.83 -3.43
N ALA A 207 18.23 11.19 -4.63
CA ALA A 207 16.82 11.18 -5.00
C ALA A 207 16.20 9.77 -4.88
N ALA A 208 16.92 8.74 -5.34
CA ALA A 208 16.49 7.35 -5.19
C ALA A 208 16.44 6.92 -3.72
N ARG A 209 17.46 7.27 -2.91
CA ARG A 209 17.44 6.99 -1.47
C ARG A 209 16.31 7.71 -0.75
N HIS A 210 16.00 8.95 -1.13
CA HIS A 210 14.84 9.67 -0.60
C HIS A 210 13.52 8.95 -0.93
N CYS A 211 13.37 8.45 -2.16
CA CYS A 211 12.23 7.62 -2.56
C CYS A 211 12.12 6.35 -1.68
N VAL A 212 13.23 5.66 -1.43
CA VAL A 212 13.25 4.49 -0.52
C VAL A 212 12.79 4.86 0.89
N HIS A 213 13.18 6.02 1.42
CA HIS A 213 12.70 6.47 2.73
C HIS A 213 11.21 6.81 2.75
N LYS A 214 10.63 7.34 1.64
CA LYS A 214 9.17 7.46 1.49
C LYS A 214 8.48 6.10 1.51
N LEU A 215 9.04 5.10 0.84
CA LEU A 215 8.49 3.74 0.88
C LEU A 215 8.54 3.14 2.29
N ARG A 216 9.62 3.37 3.06
CA ARG A 216 9.69 2.97 4.47
C ARG A 216 8.65 3.66 5.36
N ASP A 217 8.27 4.89 5.04
CA ASP A 217 7.21 5.64 5.74
C ASP A 217 5.81 5.06 5.46
N ILE A 218 5.60 4.50 4.26
CA ILE A 218 4.33 3.96 3.80
C ILE A 218 4.09 2.56 4.36
N TYR A 219 5.06 1.65 4.23
CA TYR A 219 4.87 0.24 4.57
C TYR A 219 4.99 -0.02 6.08
N ALA A 220 4.20 -0.98 6.59
CA ALA A 220 4.09 -1.26 8.02
C ALA A 220 5.33 -1.94 8.61
N GLY A 221 5.99 -2.81 7.85
CA GLY A 221 7.20 -3.52 8.26
C GLY A 221 8.33 -3.40 7.24
N ILE A 222 9.58 -3.42 7.72
CA ILE A 222 10.79 -3.54 6.90
C ILE A 222 11.49 -4.85 7.24
N LEU A 223 11.85 -5.63 6.22
CA LEU A 223 12.45 -6.94 6.39
C LEU A 223 13.83 -7.04 5.76
N VAL A 224 14.80 -7.52 6.54
CA VAL A 224 16.15 -7.85 6.09
C VAL A 224 16.59 -9.23 6.60
N GLY A 225 17.62 -9.79 5.97
CA GLY A 225 18.31 -10.97 6.51
C GLY A 225 19.34 -10.61 7.56
N ILE A 226 19.69 -11.57 8.43
CA ILE A 226 20.73 -11.40 9.46
C ILE A 226 22.06 -10.98 8.84
N GLY A 227 22.38 -11.39 7.62
CA GLY A 227 23.60 -10.98 6.92
C GLY A 227 23.74 -9.46 6.82
N THR A 228 22.65 -8.76 6.49
CA THR A 228 22.62 -7.29 6.44
C THR A 228 22.87 -6.67 7.81
N VAL A 229 22.29 -7.24 8.88
CA VAL A 229 22.50 -6.74 10.25
C VAL A 229 23.96 -6.89 10.68
N LEU A 230 24.58 -8.04 10.35
CA LEU A 230 25.97 -8.32 10.71
C LEU A 230 26.98 -7.51 9.91
N ALA A 231 26.66 -7.17 8.66
CA ALA A 231 27.55 -6.41 7.78
C ALA A 231 27.47 -4.90 8.01
N ASP A 232 26.26 -4.36 8.15
CA ASP A 232 26.00 -2.91 8.05
C ASP A 232 25.53 -2.29 9.36
N ASP A 233 25.15 -3.08 10.38
CA ASP A 233 24.48 -2.63 11.62
C ASP A 233 23.46 -1.51 11.37
N PRO A 234 22.45 -1.75 10.52
CA PRO A 234 21.54 -0.71 10.04
C PRO A 234 20.50 -0.36 11.10
N SER A 235 20.08 0.91 11.16
CA SER A 235 18.93 1.33 11.99
C SER A 235 17.57 0.94 11.41
N LEU A 236 17.46 0.70 10.11
CA LEU A 236 16.20 0.37 9.40
C LEU A 236 15.07 1.37 9.66
N THR A 237 15.39 2.62 9.81
CA THR A 237 14.47 3.72 10.11
C THR A 237 14.12 4.54 8.87
N THR A 238 13.01 5.23 8.93
CA THR A 238 12.61 6.28 7.99
C THR A 238 13.37 7.56 8.30
N ARG A 239 14.01 8.17 7.29
CA ARG A 239 14.73 9.43 7.41
C ARG A 239 14.27 10.37 6.31
N LEU A 240 13.17 11.09 6.57
CA LEU A 240 12.62 12.11 5.69
C LEU A 240 13.07 13.51 6.17
N PRO A 241 13.21 14.48 5.27
CA PRO A 241 13.43 15.87 5.64
C PRO A 241 12.37 16.34 6.64
N GLY A 242 12.79 17.05 7.69
CA GLY A 242 11.90 17.53 8.75
C GLY A 242 11.52 16.50 9.81
N GLY A 243 12.00 15.25 9.73
CA GLY A 243 11.83 14.23 10.79
C GLY A 243 10.40 13.71 10.99
N SER A 244 9.49 13.93 10.02
CA SER A 244 8.05 13.64 10.15
C SER A 244 7.65 12.20 9.79
N GLY A 245 8.61 11.33 9.44
CA GLY A 245 8.35 9.96 9.00
C GLY A 245 7.99 9.00 10.15
N LYS A 246 7.18 7.99 9.82
CA LYS A 246 6.89 6.84 10.69
C LYS A 246 7.94 5.76 10.47
N ASN A 247 8.48 5.18 11.53
CA ASN A 247 9.36 4.02 11.42
C ASN A 247 8.54 2.74 11.25
N PRO A 248 8.90 1.87 10.28
CA PRO A 248 8.29 0.56 10.13
C PRO A 248 8.74 -0.39 11.27
N VAL A 249 7.95 -1.42 11.56
CA VAL A 249 8.37 -2.55 12.38
C VAL A 249 9.54 -3.26 11.70
N ARG A 250 10.63 -3.47 12.41
CA ARG A 250 11.82 -4.14 11.90
C ARG A 250 11.67 -5.65 11.96
N ILE A 251 11.94 -6.34 10.88
CA ILE A 251 11.81 -7.81 10.79
C ILE A 251 13.15 -8.37 10.32
N ILE A 252 13.78 -9.20 11.15
CA ILE A 252 15.09 -9.79 10.87
C ILE A 252 14.93 -11.29 10.66
N LEU A 253 15.27 -11.79 9.45
CA LEU A 253 15.33 -13.24 9.20
C LEU A 253 16.63 -13.78 9.79
N ASP A 254 16.55 -14.47 10.93
CA ASP A 254 17.70 -14.99 11.67
C ASP A 254 17.47 -16.40 12.19
N SER A 255 17.54 -17.39 11.32
CA SER A 255 17.26 -18.80 11.62
C SER A 255 17.97 -19.33 12.89
N LYS A 256 19.15 -18.80 13.23
CA LYS A 256 19.99 -19.26 14.35
C LYS A 256 20.05 -18.27 15.52
N ALA A 257 19.22 -17.22 15.51
CA ALA A 257 19.20 -16.18 16.54
C ALA A 257 20.59 -15.55 16.79
N ARG A 258 21.32 -15.20 15.73
CA ARG A 258 22.69 -14.67 15.76
C ARG A 258 22.77 -13.15 15.94
N THR A 259 21.64 -12.45 15.87
CA THR A 259 21.57 -10.98 16.01
C THR A 259 22.36 -10.53 17.22
N PRO A 260 23.35 -9.64 17.07
CA PRO A 260 24.12 -9.12 18.19
C PRO A 260 23.21 -8.34 19.14
N LEU A 261 23.37 -8.53 20.45
CA LEU A 261 22.58 -7.78 21.45
C LEU A 261 22.89 -6.28 21.45
N THR A 262 24.02 -5.90 20.87
CA THR A 262 24.47 -4.50 20.69
C THR A 262 24.02 -3.90 19.37
N ALA A 263 23.34 -4.66 18.49
CA ALA A 263 22.89 -4.16 17.21
C ALA A 263 21.92 -2.99 17.37
N LYS A 264 22.05 -1.97 16.52
CA LYS A 264 21.19 -0.75 16.53
C LYS A 264 19.71 -1.08 16.50
N VAL A 265 19.32 -2.11 15.73
CA VAL A 265 17.93 -2.57 15.69
C VAL A 265 17.33 -2.99 17.04
N LEU A 266 18.19 -3.29 18.05
CA LEU A 266 17.77 -3.63 19.41
C LEU A 266 17.99 -2.49 20.41
N THR A 267 18.95 -1.60 20.16
CA THR A 267 19.45 -0.66 21.17
C THR A 267 19.00 0.79 20.95
N ASP A 268 18.58 1.16 19.75
CA ASP A 268 18.27 2.57 19.42
C ASP A 268 16.85 3.02 19.85
N GLY A 269 15.99 2.10 20.28
CA GLY A 269 14.63 2.40 20.72
C GLY A 269 13.71 3.01 19.66
N ALA A 270 14.15 3.07 18.38
CA ALA A 270 13.45 3.82 17.33
C ALA A 270 12.21 3.12 16.79
N ALA A 271 12.14 1.79 16.85
CA ALA A 271 10.99 0.99 16.40
C ALA A 271 11.00 -0.40 17.04
N GLU A 272 9.84 -1.08 17.05
CA GLU A 272 9.72 -2.49 17.42
C GLU A 272 10.59 -3.36 16.51
N THR A 273 11.25 -4.37 17.09
CA THR A 273 12.06 -5.33 16.35
C THR A 273 11.55 -6.75 16.55
N ILE A 274 11.21 -7.41 15.43
CA ILE A 274 10.81 -8.80 15.34
C ILE A 274 11.97 -9.61 14.77
N ILE A 275 12.35 -10.70 15.45
CA ILE A 275 13.35 -11.64 14.96
C ILE A 275 12.65 -12.95 14.62
N ALA A 276 12.70 -13.34 13.35
CA ALA A 276 12.18 -14.61 12.87
C ALA A 276 13.26 -15.68 13.01
N ALA A 277 13.11 -16.59 13.97
CA ALA A 277 14.02 -17.68 14.26
C ALA A 277 13.39 -19.04 13.93
N THR A 278 14.21 -20.10 14.01
CA THR A 278 13.74 -21.47 13.80
C THR A 278 13.72 -22.26 15.10
N GLN A 279 13.09 -23.44 15.08
CA GLN A 279 13.10 -24.38 16.21
C GLN A 279 14.52 -24.83 16.59
N ASN A 280 15.45 -24.85 15.62
CA ASN A 280 16.85 -25.23 15.82
C ASN A 280 17.70 -24.07 16.38
N ALA A 281 17.15 -22.89 16.58
CA ALA A 281 17.87 -21.80 17.22
C ALA A 281 18.11 -22.11 18.72
N PRO A 282 19.30 -21.81 19.28
CA PRO A 282 19.58 -22.05 20.68
C PRO A 282 18.59 -21.29 21.58
N LYS A 283 17.90 -22.00 22.48
CA LYS A 283 16.91 -21.41 23.40
C LYS A 283 17.47 -20.25 24.21
N THR A 284 18.70 -20.41 24.68
CA THR A 284 19.42 -19.35 25.45
C THR A 284 19.62 -18.08 24.64
N ARG A 285 19.82 -18.19 23.31
CA ARG A 285 19.93 -17.02 22.42
C ARG A 285 18.57 -16.34 22.24
N ILE A 286 17.51 -17.13 22.05
CA ILE A 286 16.14 -16.64 21.94
C ILE A 286 15.75 -15.85 23.20
N GLU A 287 16.00 -16.40 24.41
CA GLU A 287 15.66 -15.72 25.65
C GLU A 287 16.47 -14.43 25.84
N ARG A 288 17.75 -14.41 25.47
CA ARG A 288 18.56 -13.19 25.52
C ARG A 288 18.05 -12.09 24.57
N LEU A 289 17.60 -12.46 23.36
CA LEU A 289 17.01 -11.50 22.43
C LEU A 289 15.69 -10.96 22.94
N LYS A 290 14.84 -11.79 23.54
CA LYS A 290 13.61 -11.34 24.20
C LYS A 290 13.90 -10.40 25.37
N ALA A 291 14.88 -10.73 26.20
CA ALA A 291 15.32 -9.88 27.30
C ALA A 291 15.88 -8.53 26.83
N ALA A 292 16.43 -8.48 25.60
CA ALA A 292 16.85 -7.24 24.94
C ALA A 292 15.71 -6.46 24.27
N GLY A 293 14.44 -6.88 24.47
CA GLY A 293 13.26 -6.17 23.97
C GLY A 293 12.77 -6.62 22.58
N ALA A 294 13.38 -7.63 21.95
CA ALA A 294 12.91 -8.14 20.68
C ALA A 294 11.69 -9.07 20.86
N VAL A 295 10.74 -8.98 19.93
CA VAL A 295 9.74 -10.03 19.72
C VAL A 295 10.38 -11.16 18.92
N VAL A 296 10.41 -12.38 19.44
CA VAL A 296 10.97 -13.52 18.68
C VAL A 296 9.85 -14.44 18.23
N LEU A 297 9.69 -14.54 16.89
CA LEU A 297 8.76 -15.46 16.24
C LEU A 297 9.52 -16.71 15.81
N VAL A 298 9.10 -17.88 16.29
CA VAL A 298 9.72 -19.15 15.91
C VAL A 298 8.87 -19.80 14.83
N CYS A 299 9.39 -19.87 13.61
CA CYS A 299 8.71 -20.42 12.45
C CYS A 299 9.67 -21.22 11.56
N GLY A 300 9.30 -22.47 11.27
CA GLY A 300 10.15 -23.43 10.56
C GLY A 300 11.13 -24.17 11.47
N ARG A 301 11.74 -25.22 10.95
CA ARG A 301 12.64 -26.11 11.69
C ARG A 301 14.12 -25.72 11.52
N GLU A 302 14.61 -25.70 10.30
CA GLU A 302 16.01 -25.43 9.93
C GLU A 302 16.19 -24.05 9.28
N LYS A 303 15.25 -23.68 8.44
CA LYS A 303 15.13 -22.37 7.79
C LYS A 303 13.83 -21.72 8.22
N VAL A 304 13.81 -20.41 8.27
CA VAL A 304 12.57 -19.65 8.50
C VAL A 304 11.57 -20.00 7.41
N ASP A 305 10.40 -20.47 7.81
CA ASP A 305 9.25 -20.67 6.93
C ASP A 305 8.63 -19.30 6.66
N LEU A 306 8.84 -18.79 5.43
CA LEU A 306 8.40 -17.47 5.05
C LEU A 306 6.86 -17.37 4.98
N ALA A 307 6.16 -18.43 4.56
CA ALA A 307 4.70 -18.43 4.49
C ALA A 307 4.09 -18.38 5.90
N ALA A 308 4.60 -19.21 6.83
CA ALA A 308 4.21 -19.16 8.22
C ALA A 308 4.54 -17.79 8.86
N LEU A 309 5.71 -17.22 8.56
CA LEU A 309 6.06 -15.89 9.04
C LEU A 309 5.08 -14.82 8.55
N MET A 310 4.74 -14.80 7.25
CA MET A 310 3.78 -13.82 6.70
C MET A 310 2.43 -13.94 7.40
N LYS A 311 1.93 -15.15 7.66
CA LYS A 311 0.69 -15.35 8.40
C LYS A 311 0.79 -14.78 9.83
N MET A 312 1.86 -15.09 10.57
CA MET A 312 2.08 -14.57 11.93
C MET A 312 2.18 -13.03 11.96
N LEU A 313 2.80 -12.42 10.94
CA LEU A 313 2.87 -10.97 10.81
C LEU A 313 1.49 -10.35 10.50
N GLY A 314 0.71 -10.97 9.63
CA GLY A 314 -0.65 -10.54 9.31
C GLY A 314 -1.60 -10.60 10.50
N GLU A 315 -1.50 -11.65 11.35
CA GLU A 315 -2.23 -11.78 12.61
C GLU A 315 -1.86 -10.70 13.63
N ARG A 316 -0.66 -10.13 13.52
CA ARG A 316 -0.18 -8.97 14.30
C ARG A 316 -0.54 -7.62 13.66
N GLU A 317 -1.44 -7.62 12.67
CA GLU A 317 -1.87 -6.42 11.93
C GLU A 317 -0.74 -5.70 11.14
N ILE A 318 0.38 -6.38 10.89
CA ILE A 318 1.41 -5.90 9.98
C ILE A 318 0.92 -6.17 8.55
N SER A 319 0.19 -5.22 8.00
CA SER A 319 -0.52 -5.37 6.72
C SER A 319 0.38 -5.34 5.48
N SER A 320 1.64 -4.88 5.63
CA SER A 320 2.61 -4.83 4.52
C SER A 320 4.04 -5.03 5.00
N VAL A 321 4.87 -5.63 4.14
CA VAL A 321 6.30 -5.88 4.41
C VAL A 321 7.13 -5.37 3.23
N PHE A 322 8.03 -4.44 3.52
CA PHE A 322 9.01 -3.91 2.59
C PHE A 322 10.32 -4.69 2.74
N VAL A 323 10.62 -5.56 1.77
CA VAL A 323 11.80 -6.44 1.79
C VAL A 323 12.98 -5.69 1.20
N GLU A 324 13.94 -5.34 2.05
CA GLU A 324 15.24 -4.75 1.68
C GLU A 324 16.38 -5.76 1.94
N GLY A 325 16.15 -7.01 1.65
CA GLY A 325 17.10 -8.07 1.87
C GLY A 325 18.24 -8.09 0.86
N GLY A 326 19.28 -8.89 1.13
CA GLY A 326 20.28 -9.28 0.13
C GLY A 326 19.71 -10.34 -0.83
N GLY A 327 20.47 -10.65 -1.88
CA GLY A 327 20.03 -11.49 -2.99
C GLY A 327 19.43 -12.84 -2.59
N ARG A 328 19.93 -13.48 -1.54
CA ARG A 328 19.39 -14.76 -1.03
C ARG A 328 18.00 -14.61 -0.42
N VAL A 329 17.77 -13.56 0.33
CA VAL A 329 16.45 -13.26 0.91
C VAL A 329 15.45 -12.98 -0.21
N ASN A 330 15.86 -12.13 -1.16
CA ASN A 330 15.03 -11.75 -2.30
C ASN A 330 14.63 -12.98 -3.12
N PHE A 331 15.57 -13.86 -3.46
CA PHE A 331 15.27 -15.11 -4.16
C PHE A 331 14.33 -16.02 -3.37
N SER A 332 14.53 -16.13 -2.05
CA SER A 332 13.65 -16.95 -1.19
C SER A 332 12.20 -16.47 -1.22
N PHE A 333 11.95 -15.16 -1.23
CA PHE A 333 10.62 -14.59 -1.36
C PHE A 333 10.01 -14.81 -2.75
N LEU A 334 10.81 -14.62 -3.82
CA LEU A 334 10.37 -14.85 -5.20
C LEU A 334 10.03 -16.33 -5.43
N ARG A 335 10.90 -17.25 -5.00
CA ARG A 335 10.68 -18.70 -5.11
C ARG A 335 9.44 -19.17 -4.34
N ALA A 336 9.15 -18.54 -3.21
CA ALA A 336 7.98 -18.86 -2.39
C ALA A 336 6.68 -18.25 -2.94
N GLY A 337 6.73 -17.46 -4.03
CA GLY A 337 5.56 -16.79 -4.60
C GLY A 337 4.90 -15.78 -3.66
N LEU A 338 5.70 -15.15 -2.79
CA LEU A 338 5.19 -14.24 -1.75
C LEU A 338 5.25 -12.76 -2.13
N VAL A 339 5.96 -12.42 -3.21
CA VAL A 339 6.16 -11.02 -3.64
C VAL A 339 4.96 -10.58 -4.47
N ASP A 340 4.39 -9.42 -4.13
CA ASP A 340 3.30 -8.80 -4.88
C ASP A 340 3.80 -7.71 -5.82
N LYS A 341 4.77 -6.91 -5.36
CA LYS A 341 5.24 -5.73 -6.08
C LYS A 341 6.75 -5.59 -5.95
N ILE A 342 7.37 -5.03 -6.97
CA ILE A 342 8.81 -4.78 -7.00
C ILE A 342 9.08 -3.30 -7.21
N HIS A 343 10.08 -2.77 -6.50
CA HIS A 343 10.72 -1.50 -6.77
C HIS A 343 12.20 -1.72 -7.04
N ALA A 344 12.64 -1.53 -8.28
CA ALA A 344 14.03 -1.65 -8.70
C ALA A 344 14.62 -0.26 -8.99
N PHE A 345 15.72 0.07 -8.31
CA PHE A 345 16.49 1.30 -8.52
C PHE A 345 17.78 0.95 -9.22
N LEU A 346 18.00 1.50 -10.42
CA LEU A 346 19.16 1.24 -11.26
C LEU A 346 19.99 2.50 -11.38
N ALA A 347 21.22 2.44 -10.87
CA ALA A 347 22.17 3.53 -11.01
C ALA A 347 22.91 3.43 -12.36
N PRO A 348 23.23 4.55 -13.04
CA PRO A 348 23.99 4.57 -14.29
C PRO A 348 25.49 4.34 -14.01
N LYS A 349 25.81 3.19 -13.42
CA LYS A 349 27.15 2.75 -13.05
C LYS A 349 27.37 1.32 -13.51
N LEU A 350 28.61 0.97 -13.82
CA LEU A 350 29.05 -0.40 -14.09
C LEU A 350 30.09 -0.77 -13.03
N ILE A 351 29.85 -1.88 -12.33
CA ILE A 351 30.73 -2.36 -11.25
C ILE A 351 31.54 -3.56 -11.72
N GLY A 352 30.92 -4.48 -12.47
CA GLY A 352 31.54 -5.70 -12.94
C GLY A 352 31.84 -6.71 -11.83
N GLY A 353 32.63 -7.73 -12.19
CA GLY A 353 33.07 -8.78 -11.28
C GLY A 353 32.11 -9.98 -11.23
N ARG A 354 32.69 -11.18 -11.48
CA ARG A 354 31.95 -12.44 -11.45
C ARG A 354 31.35 -12.71 -10.07
N ASP A 355 32.10 -12.44 -9.00
CA ASP A 355 31.73 -12.74 -7.62
C ASP A 355 31.11 -11.54 -6.88
N ALA A 356 30.87 -10.43 -7.59
CA ALA A 356 30.19 -9.28 -7.02
C ALA A 356 28.70 -9.60 -6.82
N LEU A 357 28.18 -9.30 -5.62
CA LEU A 357 26.80 -9.63 -5.20
C LEU A 357 25.76 -9.03 -6.15
N THR A 358 24.67 -9.77 -6.36
CA THR A 358 23.54 -9.38 -7.20
C THR A 358 22.25 -9.25 -6.38
N PRO A 359 21.23 -8.53 -6.89
CA PRO A 359 19.99 -8.32 -6.15
C PRO A 359 19.14 -9.59 -5.97
N VAL A 360 19.34 -10.60 -6.82
CA VAL A 360 18.67 -11.90 -6.73
C VAL A 360 19.74 -12.97 -6.89
N GLU A 361 19.93 -13.77 -5.84
CA GLU A 361 20.93 -14.84 -5.74
C GLU A 361 20.26 -16.18 -5.42
N GLY A 362 21.01 -17.12 -4.88
CA GLY A 362 20.52 -18.44 -4.50
C GLY A 362 20.72 -19.47 -5.61
N GLU A 363 19.86 -20.47 -5.69
CA GLU A 363 19.95 -21.54 -6.67
C GLU A 363 19.51 -21.10 -8.09
N GLY A 364 18.73 -20.00 -8.16
CA GLY A 364 18.05 -19.59 -9.40
C GLY A 364 16.89 -20.51 -9.79
N PHE A 365 16.20 -20.16 -10.87
CA PHE A 365 15.24 -21.04 -11.52
C PHE A 365 15.96 -21.88 -12.58
N ALA A 366 15.60 -23.17 -12.68
CA ALA A 366 16.26 -24.05 -13.63
C ALA A 366 15.84 -23.76 -15.08
N ASP A 367 14.56 -23.48 -15.27
CA ASP A 367 13.97 -23.20 -16.56
C ASP A 367 13.52 -21.74 -16.68
N LEU A 368 13.63 -21.17 -17.87
CA LEU A 368 13.16 -19.81 -18.13
C LEU A 368 11.65 -19.69 -17.96
N ALA A 369 10.90 -20.75 -18.16
CA ALA A 369 9.46 -20.81 -17.95
C ALA A 369 9.04 -20.63 -16.47
N ASP A 370 9.96 -20.93 -15.53
CA ASP A 370 9.74 -20.74 -14.10
C ASP A 370 10.12 -19.32 -13.62
N ALA A 371 10.66 -18.49 -14.51
CA ALA A 371 11.06 -17.13 -14.17
C ALA A 371 9.84 -16.31 -13.73
N VAL A 372 10.04 -15.44 -12.73
CA VAL A 372 8.99 -14.55 -12.25
C VAL A 372 8.75 -13.44 -13.28
N GLU A 373 7.59 -13.47 -13.92
CA GLU A 373 7.16 -12.42 -14.84
C GLU A 373 6.58 -11.21 -14.10
N LEU A 374 6.78 -10.04 -14.70
CA LEU A 374 6.31 -8.76 -14.17
C LEU A 374 5.29 -8.13 -15.11
N GLU A 375 4.29 -7.47 -14.54
CA GLU A 375 3.25 -6.75 -15.27
C GLU A 375 3.05 -5.33 -14.71
N HIS A 376 2.30 -4.48 -15.43
CA HIS A 376 2.01 -3.09 -15.05
C HIS A 376 3.27 -2.27 -14.74
N ILE A 377 4.29 -2.42 -15.56
CA ILE A 377 5.58 -1.75 -15.39
C ILE A 377 5.41 -0.23 -15.52
N LYS A 378 5.94 0.49 -14.52
CA LYS A 378 6.09 1.95 -14.54
C LYS A 378 7.54 2.32 -14.32
N THR A 379 8.01 3.31 -15.04
CA THR A 379 9.38 3.83 -14.93
C THR A 379 9.38 5.33 -14.70
N GLU A 380 10.32 5.80 -13.89
CA GLU A 380 10.57 7.23 -13.67
C GLU A 380 12.08 7.47 -13.45
N ILE A 381 12.53 8.68 -13.71
CA ILE A 381 13.92 9.09 -13.45
C ILE A 381 13.96 9.83 -12.11
N LEU A 382 14.83 9.37 -11.21
CA LEU A 382 15.06 9.96 -9.89
C LEU A 382 16.49 10.50 -9.82
N GLY A 383 16.67 11.76 -10.19
CA GLY A 383 18.00 12.33 -10.40
C GLY A 383 18.66 11.69 -11.60
N SER A 384 19.75 10.93 -11.38
CA SER A 384 20.43 10.14 -12.43
C SER A 384 19.97 8.69 -12.51
N ASP A 385 19.22 8.21 -11.52
CA ASP A 385 18.86 6.80 -11.40
C ASP A 385 17.51 6.51 -12.08
N LEU A 386 17.38 5.30 -12.62
CA LEU A 386 16.10 4.79 -13.12
C LEU A 386 15.39 4.03 -11.98
N HIS A 387 14.18 4.42 -11.66
CA HIS A 387 13.27 3.66 -10.81
C HIS A 387 12.25 2.92 -11.68
N LEU A 388 12.13 1.62 -11.44
CA LEU A 388 11.12 0.75 -12.05
C LEU A 388 10.23 0.19 -10.94
N SER A 389 8.92 0.32 -11.09
CA SER A 389 7.95 -0.37 -10.25
C SER A 389 7.09 -1.29 -11.11
N ALA A 390 6.82 -2.51 -10.62
CA ALA A 390 6.02 -3.50 -11.33
C ALA A 390 5.35 -4.46 -10.34
N TYR A 391 4.29 -5.11 -10.79
CA TYR A 391 3.64 -6.19 -10.05
C TYR A 391 4.16 -7.54 -10.51
N VAL A 392 4.22 -8.49 -9.60
CA VAL A 392 4.51 -9.88 -9.95
C VAL A 392 3.25 -10.48 -10.58
N LYS A 393 3.41 -10.97 -11.81
CA LYS A 393 2.32 -11.69 -12.50
C LYS A 393 2.05 -13.00 -11.78
N THR A 394 0.89 -13.09 -11.13
CA THR A 394 0.48 -14.35 -10.50
C THR A 394 0.19 -15.39 -11.57
N CYS A 395 0.99 -16.47 -11.63
CA CYS A 395 0.59 -17.66 -12.40
C CYS A 395 -0.76 -18.14 -11.87
N ARG A 396 -1.80 -18.08 -12.69
CA ARG A 396 -3.13 -18.58 -12.37
C ARG A 396 -3.04 -20.09 -12.11
N LYS A 397 -2.92 -20.50 -10.86
CA LYS A 397 -3.51 -21.77 -10.46
C LYS A 397 -5.01 -21.48 -10.40
N GLU A 398 -5.76 -22.12 -11.27
CA GLU A 398 -7.22 -22.01 -11.32
C GLU A 398 -7.78 -22.10 -9.89
N GLY A 399 -8.43 -21.04 -9.41
CA GLY A 399 -9.11 -20.98 -8.12
C GLY A 399 -8.80 -19.84 -7.16
N ALA A 400 -7.84 -18.95 -7.44
CA ALA A 400 -7.52 -17.82 -6.55
C ALA A 400 -7.30 -16.51 -7.31
N ASP A 401 -8.34 -16.02 -7.95
CA ASP A 401 -8.32 -14.69 -8.57
C ASP A 401 -8.72 -13.63 -7.52
N VAL A 402 -7.76 -13.25 -6.66
CA VAL A 402 -7.99 -12.24 -5.62
C VAL A 402 -8.04 -10.80 -6.21
N HIS A 403 -7.60 -10.61 -7.46
CA HIS A 403 -7.49 -9.28 -8.06
C HIS A 403 -8.59 -8.90 -9.09
N ARG A 404 -9.54 -9.81 -9.42
CA ARG A 404 -10.56 -9.54 -10.45
C ARG A 404 -12.01 -9.62 -10.01
N ASN A 405 -12.31 -9.96 -8.77
CA ASN A 405 -13.69 -10.13 -8.27
C ASN A 405 -14.11 -9.11 -7.21
N TYR A 406 -13.51 -7.91 -7.21
CA TYR A 406 -13.91 -6.85 -6.29
C TYR A 406 -14.36 -5.60 -7.03
#